data_fd193886be920a6ff23636a6771ff859
#
_entry.id   fd193886be920a6ff23636a6771ff859
#
_cell.length_a   1.000
_cell.length_b   1.000
_cell.length_c   1.000
_cell.angle_alpha   90.00
_cell.angle_beta   90.00
_cell.angle_gamma   90.00
#
_symmetry.space_group_name_H-M   'P 1'
#
loop_
_entity.id
_entity.type
_entity.pdbx_description
1 polymer ?
#
loop_
_entity_poly.entity_id
_entity_poly.type
_entity_poly.pdbx_seq_one_letter_code
_entity_poly.pdbx_strand_id
1 'polypeptide(L)'
;MQTDTMTATSAQTHVSSPADQISSNPISLPKPLTAQMQQDVRHNWTLDEVNALYDMPFNDLMFKAQTVHRTHFDPNYVQVSTLLSIKTGACPEDCAYCPQSARYDTGLEKERLLEISKVIERAKEARATGSTRFCMGAAWRNPRERDMPYVIDMVKEVKSLGLETCMTLGMLTRDQAIALKQAGLDYYNHNLDTSPEYYGDIITTRTYQDRLDTL
;
A
#
# COMPACT_ATOMS: atom_id res chain seq x y z
N MET A 1 69.81 -26.78 22.37
CA MET A 1 68.41 -27.07 22.12
C MET A 1 67.63 -25.77 22.26
N GLN A 2 67.44 -25.13 21.11
CA GLN A 2 66.65 -23.90 21.00
C GLN A 2 65.26 -24.27 20.56
N THR A 3 64.26 -23.85 21.32
CA THR A 3 62.85 -24.03 21.04
C THR A 3 62.29 -22.74 20.46
N ASP A 4 62.08 -22.73 19.16
CA ASP A 4 61.41 -21.61 18.46
C ASP A 4 59.90 -21.65 18.75
N THR A 5 59.38 -20.57 19.31
CA THR A 5 57.96 -20.36 19.59
C THR A 5 57.38 -19.56 18.40
N MET A 6 56.63 -20.23 17.53
CA MET A 6 55.85 -19.58 16.46
C MET A 6 54.61 -18.90 17.04
N THR A 7 54.57 -17.60 16.97
CA THR A 7 53.39 -16.76 17.25
C THR A 7 52.51 -16.73 15.98
N ALA A 8 51.35 -17.33 16.05
CA ALA A 8 50.35 -17.26 14.99
C ALA A 8 49.55 -15.93 15.11
N THR A 9 49.72 -15.03 14.16
CA THR A 9 48.96 -13.81 14.00
C THR A 9 47.64 -14.16 13.29
N SER A 10 46.51 -14.15 14.01
CA SER A 10 45.18 -14.32 13.42
C SER A 10 44.75 -13.01 12.74
N ALA A 11 44.75 -12.96 11.42
CA ALA A 11 44.12 -11.91 10.65
C ALA A 11 42.59 -12.07 10.72
N GLN A 12 41.94 -11.20 11.48
CA GLN A 12 40.47 -11.09 11.46
C GLN A 12 40.08 -10.36 10.16
N THR A 13 39.56 -11.08 9.19
CA THR A 13 38.88 -10.52 8.04
C THR A 13 37.53 -10.00 8.48
N HIS A 14 37.38 -8.68 8.60
CA HIS A 14 36.10 -8.01 8.74
C HIS A 14 35.29 -8.26 7.46
N VAL A 15 34.32 -9.17 7.52
CA VAL A 15 33.27 -9.30 6.50
C VAL A 15 32.26 -8.20 6.83
N SER A 16 32.23 -7.13 6.03
CA SER A 16 31.22 -6.09 6.14
C SER A 16 29.82 -6.70 5.91
N SER A 17 28.89 -6.35 6.79
CA SER A 17 27.48 -6.77 6.71
C SER A 17 26.86 -6.26 5.39
N PRO A 18 25.93 -7.02 4.76
CA PRO A 18 25.19 -6.56 3.58
C PRO A 18 24.42 -5.23 3.77
N ALA A 19 24.20 -4.82 5.02
CA ALA A 19 23.54 -3.57 5.37
C ALA A 19 24.39 -2.31 5.04
N ASP A 20 25.72 -2.44 4.95
CA ASP A 20 26.63 -1.30 4.72
C ASP A 20 26.79 -0.91 3.23
N GLN A 21 26.12 -1.64 2.31
CA GLN A 21 26.21 -1.39 0.87
C GLN A 21 24.91 -0.82 0.27
N ILE A 22 23.97 -0.35 1.08
CA ILE A 22 22.77 0.29 0.56
C ILE A 22 23.18 1.65 -0.01
N SER A 23 23.28 1.69 -1.35
CA SER A 23 23.55 2.88 -2.13
C SER A 23 22.64 4.04 -1.70
N SER A 24 23.22 5.19 -1.40
CA SER A 24 22.55 6.45 -1.08
C SER A 24 21.89 7.12 -2.30
N ASN A 25 21.57 6.37 -3.34
CA ASN A 25 20.85 6.92 -4.48
C ASN A 25 19.48 7.44 -4.02
N PRO A 26 19.13 8.70 -4.30
CA PRO A 26 17.82 9.22 -3.97
C PRO A 26 16.76 8.38 -4.68
N ILE A 27 15.77 7.89 -3.92
CA ILE A 27 14.61 7.19 -4.47
C ILE A 27 13.91 8.17 -5.40
N SER A 28 13.97 7.88 -6.70
CA SER A 28 13.24 8.65 -7.71
C SER A 28 11.78 8.22 -7.65
N LEU A 29 10.91 9.11 -7.19
CA LEU A 29 9.46 8.88 -7.31
C LEU A 29 9.05 8.87 -8.79
N PRO A 30 8.05 8.08 -9.18
CA PRO A 30 7.54 8.10 -10.53
C PRO A 30 7.07 9.52 -10.87
N LYS A 31 7.43 9.97 -12.06
CA LYS A 31 6.93 11.27 -12.54
C LYS A 31 5.41 11.22 -12.60
N PRO A 32 4.71 12.23 -12.08
CA PRO A 32 3.26 12.30 -12.24
C PRO A 32 2.91 12.28 -13.72
N LEU A 33 1.77 11.66 -14.05
CA LEU A 33 1.25 11.66 -15.42
C LEU A 33 1.20 13.09 -15.94
N THR A 34 1.77 13.33 -17.13
CA THR A 34 1.67 14.64 -17.79
C THR A 34 0.21 14.91 -18.19
N ALA A 35 -0.14 16.17 -18.39
CA ALA A 35 -1.48 16.54 -18.85
C ALA A 35 -1.86 15.82 -20.17
N GLN A 36 -0.89 15.58 -21.07
CA GLN A 36 -1.09 14.83 -22.29
C GLN A 36 -1.42 13.35 -22.00
N MET A 37 -0.67 12.72 -21.09
CA MET A 37 -0.91 11.32 -20.69
C MET A 37 -2.28 11.15 -20.01
N GLN A 38 -2.76 12.16 -19.26
CA GLN A 38 -4.09 12.14 -18.65
C GLN A 38 -5.21 12.26 -19.71
N GLN A 39 -4.97 12.98 -20.80
CA GLN A 39 -5.95 13.09 -21.90
C GLN A 39 -6.10 11.79 -22.69
N ASP A 40 -5.07 10.94 -22.71
CA ASP A 40 -5.09 9.65 -23.41
C ASP A 40 -5.76 8.53 -22.60
N VAL A 41 -6.08 8.77 -21.34
CA VAL A 41 -6.76 7.79 -20.48
C VAL A 41 -8.25 7.76 -20.82
N ARG A 42 -8.71 6.60 -21.30
CA ARG A 42 -10.12 6.39 -21.63
C ARG A 42 -10.93 6.07 -20.38
N HIS A 43 -12.12 6.67 -20.27
CA HIS A 43 -13.07 6.44 -19.18
C HIS A 43 -14.44 5.92 -19.67
N ASN A 44 -14.57 5.65 -20.98
CA ASN A 44 -15.82 5.31 -21.66
C ASN A 44 -15.76 3.91 -22.28
N TRP A 45 -15.15 2.96 -21.60
CA TRP A 45 -15.09 1.57 -22.04
C TRP A 45 -16.48 0.95 -22.06
N THR A 46 -16.81 0.28 -23.17
CA THR A 46 -18.02 -0.54 -23.26
C THR A 46 -17.76 -1.94 -22.73
N LEU A 47 -18.82 -2.64 -22.34
CA LEU A 47 -18.72 -4.03 -21.88
C LEU A 47 -18.14 -4.94 -22.98
N ASP A 48 -18.53 -4.73 -24.24
CA ASP A 48 -18.02 -5.52 -25.36
C ASP A 48 -16.50 -5.33 -25.55
N GLU A 49 -16.00 -4.11 -25.41
CA GLU A 49 -14.54 -3.85 -25.47
C GLU A 49 -13.79 -4.52 -24.33
N VAL A 50 -14.37 -4.53 -23.11
CA VAL A 50 -13.77 -5.20 -21.97
C VAL A 50 -13.78 -6.73 -22.18
N ASN A 51 -14.89 -7.30 -22.65
CA ASN A 51 -14.99 -8.72 -22.96
C ASN A 51 -13.99 -9.12 -24.06
N ALA A 52 -13.83 -8.30 -25.10
CA ALA A 52 -12.85 -8.56 -26.14
C ALA A 52 -11.40 -8.60 -25.62
N LEU A 53 -11.07 -7.85 -24.55
CA LEU A 53 -9.78 -7.97 -23.88
C LEU A 53 -9.65 -9.28 -23.09
N TYR A 54 -10.74 -9.70 -22.43
CA TYR A 54 -10.78 -10.98 -21.68
C TYR A 54 -10.63 -12.20 -22.60
N ASP A 55 -11.25 -12.14 -23.79
CA ASP A 55 -11.21 -13.24 -24.77
C ASP A 55 -9.91 -13.27 -25.60
N MET A 56 -9.05 -12.27 -25.43
CA MET A 56 -7.79 -12.20 -26.17
C MET A 56 -6.83 -13.30 -25.74
N PRO A 57 -6.09 -13.93 -26.69
CA PRO A 57 -5.00 -14.85 -26.34
C PRO A 57 -4.00 -14.18 -25.39
N PHE A 58 -3.55 -14.91 -24.37
CA PHE A 58 -2.74 -14.35 -23.29
C PHE A 58 -1.49 -13.60 -23.77
N ASN A 59 -0.77 -14.15 -24.75
CA ASN A 59 0.44 -13.48 -25.27
C ASN A 59 0.13 -12.19 -26.00
N ASP A 60 -0.99 -12.13 -26.71
CA ASP A 60 -1.43 -10.90 -27.41
C ASP A 60 -1.88 -9.84 -26.41
N LEU A 61 -2.58 -10.25 -25.36
CA LEU A 61 -2.95 -9.37 -24.24
C LEU A 61 -1.72 -8.80 -23.55
N MET A 62 -0.72 -9.63 -23.25
CA MET A 62 0.53 -9.19 -22.63
C MET A 62 1.32 -8.23 -23.52
N PHE A 63 1.38 -8.49 -24.84
CA PHE A 63 2.03 -7.60 -25.79
C PHE A 63 1.32 -6.24 -25.86
N LYS A 64 -0.01 -6.26 -25.93
CA LYS A 64 -0.82 -5.03 -25.92
C LYS A 64 -0.64 -4.24 -24.62
N ALA A 65 -0.67 -4.92 -23.47
CA ALA A 65 -0.44 -4.29 -22.16
C ALA A 65 0.95 -3.64 -22.08
N GLN A 66 2.00 -4.33 -22.54
CA GLN A 66 3.37 -3.81 -22.58
C GLN A 66 3.50 -2.61 -23.53
N THR A 67 2.80 -2.62 -24.66
CA THR A 67 2.79 -1.51 -25.62
C THR A 67 2.21 -0.26 -24.98
N VAL A 68 1.05 -0.37 -24.32
CA VAL A 68 0.41 0.73 -23.59
C VAL A 68 1.30 1.21 -22.44
N HIS A 69 1.85 0.28 -21.65
CA HIS A 69 2.73 0.62 -20.53
C HIS A 69 3.94 1.46 -20.97
N ARG A 70 4.63 1.02 -22.03
CA ARG A 70 5.82 1.72 -22.56
C ARG A 70 5.51 3.08 -23.18
N THR A 71 4.28 3.30 -23.58
CA THR A 71 3.84 4.61 -24.10
C THR A 71 3.71 5.64 -22.98
N HIS A 72 3.31 5.20 -21.78
CA HIS A 72 2.94 6.09 -20.68
C HIS A 72 3.91 6.07 -19.49
N PHE A 73 4.72 5.02 -19.33
CA PHE A 73 5.59 4.81 -18.17
C PHE A 73 6.99 4.36 -18.57
N ASP A 74 7.95 4.57 -17.68
CA ASP A 74 9.26 3.92 -17.80
C ASP A 74 9.10 2.41 -17.61
N PRO A 75 9.38 1.59 -18.64
CA PRO A 75 9.12 0.15 -18.60
C PRO A 75 10.01 -0.61 -17.61
N ASN A 76 11.09 0.00 -17.15
CA ASN A 76 12.05 -0.60 -16.24
C ASN A 76 11.91 -0.08 -14.79
N TYR A 77 10.96 0.82 -14.55
CA TYR A 77 10.64 1.29 -13.21
C TYR A 77 9.58 0.41 -12.55
N VAL A 78 9.90 -0.10 -11.36
CA VAL A 78 8.97 -0.87 -10.53
C VAL A 78 8.74 -0.13 -9.22
N GLN A 79 7.49 0.22 -8.94
CA GLN A 79 7.13 0.80 -7.65
C GLN A 79 7.13 -0.29 -6.58
N VAL A 80 7.91 -0.09 -5.52
CA VAL A 80 7.90 -0.95 -4.34
C VAL A 80 7.04 -0.31 -3.26
N SER A 81 6.03 -1.04 -2.80
CA SER A 81 5.12 -0.61 -1.74
C SER A 81 5.22 -1.51 -0.54
N THR A 82 5.32 -0.93 0.66
CA THR A 82 5.24 -1.66 1.93
C THR A 82 3.92 -1.37 2.60
N LEU A 83 3.25 -2.41 3.11
CA LEU A 83 2.00 -2.31 3.85
C LEU A 83 2.24 -2.52 5.35
N LEU A 84 1.69 -1.63 6.16
CA LEU A 84 1.61 -1.75 7.61
C LEU A 84 0.15 -1.80 8.06
N SER A 85 -0.20 -2.83 8.85
CA SER A 85 -1.45 -2.78 9.61
C SER A 85 -1.26 -1.86 10.81
N ILE A 86 -1.89 -0.68 10.77
CA ILE A 86 -1.83 0.29 11.88
C ILE A 86 -2.86 -0.02 12.97
N LYS A 87 -3.85 -0.87 12.65
CA LYS A 87 -4.80 -1.43 13.61
C LYS A 87 -5.32 -2.77 13.07
N THR A 88 -5.07 -3.85 13.83
CA THR A 88 -5.39 -5.23 13.46
C THR A 88 -6.63 -5.72 14.20
N GLY A 89 -7.47 -6.48 13.51
CA GLY A 89 -8.60 -7.18 14.08
C GLY A 89 -9.73 -6.31 14.62
N ALA A 90 -10.77 -6.96 15.14
CA ALA A 90 -11.97 -6.33 15.71
C ALA A 90 -12.68 -5.35 14.76
N CYS A 91 -12.66 -5.61 13.45
CA CYS A 91 -13.51 -4.90 12.49
C CYS A 91 -14.96 -5.33 12.71
N PRO A 92 -15.92 -4.41 12.81
CA PRO A 92 -17.34 -4.75 13.05
C PRO A 92 -18.06 -5.31 11.81
N GLU A 93 -17.41 -5.24 10.64
CA GLU A 93 -17.95 -5.76 9.39
C GLU A 93 -17.90 -7.29 9.32
N ASP A 94 -18.77 -7.88 8.52
CA ASP A 94 -18.90 -9.33 8.33
C ASP A 94 -18.44 -9.84 6.97
N CYS A 95 -17.51 -9.13 6.32
CA CYS A 95 -16.95 -9.55 5.03
C CYS A 95 -16.46 -11.00 5.10
N ALA A 96 -17.10 -11.90 4.34
CA ALA A 96 -16.94 -13.35 4.47
C ALA A 96 -15.53 -13.87 4.25
N TYR A 97 -14.70 -13.12 3.52
CA TYR A 97 -13.30 -13.46 3.20
C TYR A 97 -12.27 -12.79 4.12
N CYS A 98 -12.70 -11.86 5.01
CA CYS A 98 -11.78 -10.98 5.72
C CYS A 98 -11.42 -11.49 7.12
N PRO A 99 -10.14 -11.84 7.40
CA PRO A 99 -9.75 -12.31 8.72
C PRO A 99 -9.76 -11.21 9.80
N GLN A 100 -9.90 -9.94 9.42
CA GLN A 100 -9.95 -8.82 10.34
C GLN A 100 -11.32 -8.66 11.04
N SER A 101 -12.36 -9.39 10.56
CA SER A 101 -13.71 -9.30 11.08
C SER A 101 -13.80 -9.81 12.53
N ALA A 102 -14.56 -9.09 13.37
CA ALA A 102 -14.90 -9.56 14.72
C ALA A 102 -16.03 -10.61 14.73
N ARG A 103 -16.63 -10.88 13.55
CA ARG A 103 -17.73 -11.82 13.40
C ARG A 103 -17.28 -13.27 13.25
N TYR A 104 -16.00 -13.48 12.92
CA TYR A 104 -15.42 -14.80 12.68
C TYR A 104 -14.27 -15.05 13.65
N ASP A 105 -14.13 -16.29 14.11
CA ASP A 105 -12.96 -16.74 14.87
C ASP A 105 -11.86 -17.16 13.88
N THR A 106 -10.96 -16.25 13.62
CA THR A 106 -9.84 -16.46 12.71
C THR A 106 -8.50 -16.63 13.43
N GLY A 107 -8.51 -16.65 14.78
CA GLY A 107 -7.30 -16.67 15.58
C GLY A 107 -6.48 -15.39 15.54
N LEU A 108 -6.98 -14.32 14.87
CA LEU A 108 -6.27 -13.06 14.76
C LEU A 108 -6.40 -12.24 16.04
N GLU A 109 -5.27 -11.85 16.63
CA GLU A 109 -5.25 -11.01 17.82
C GLU A 109 -5.75 -9.59 17.51
N LYS A 110 -6.46 -9.01 18.49
CA LYS A 110 -7.00 -7.64 18.39
C LYS A 110 -5.96 -6.66 18.89
N GLU A 111 -5.53 -5.76 18.02
CA GLU A 111 -4.59 -4.71 18.34
C GLU A 111 -5.28 -3.34 18.40
N ARG A 112 -4.71 -2.45 19.20
CA ARG A 112 -5.11 -1.04 19.22
C ARG A 112 -4.45 -0.32 18.03
N LEU A 113 -4.91 0.90 17.77
CA LEU A 113 -4.22 1.80 16.82
C LEU A 113 -2.77 1.98 17.30
N LEU A 114 -1.82 1.78 16.38
CA LEU A 114 -0.39 1.92 16.67
C LEU A 114 -0.05 3.36 17.04
N GLU A 115 0.93 3.49 17.93
CA GLU A 115 1.55 4.78 18.21
C GLU A 115 2.26 5.34 16.97
N ILE A 116 2.19 6.65 16.76
CA ILE A 116 2.77 7.33 15.60
C ILE A 116 4.27 7.02 15.47
N SER A 117 5.00 6.98 16.59
CA SER A 117 6.42 6.63 16.63
C SER A 117 6.73 5.28 15.99
N LYS A 118 5.86 4.28 16.21
CA LYS A 118 6.00 2.95 15.61
C LYS A 118 5.75 2.96 14.11
N VAL A 119 4.77 3.73 13.67
CA VAL A 119 4.49 3.90 12.23
C VAL A 119 5.67 4.56 11.52
N ILE A 120 6.26 5.59 12.13
CA ILE A 120 7.45 6.29 11.60
C ILE A 120 8.66 5.34 11.54
N GLU A 121 8.90 4.55 12.57
CA GLU A 121 9.96 3.54 12.61
C GLU A 121 9.83 2.58 11.42
N ARG A 122 8.66 2.00 11.21
CA ARG A 122 8.37 1.09 10.10
C ARG A 122 8.47 1.76 8.72
N ALA A 123 8.04 3.00 8.61
CA ALA A 123 8.17 3.76 7.37
C ALA A 123 9.64 4.05 7.02
N LYS A 124 10.49 4.34 8.02
CA LYS A 124 11.94 4.49 7.82
C LYS A 124 12.59 3.18 7.37
N GLU A 125 12.24 2.05 7.98
CA GLU A 125 12.71 0.73 7.57
C GLU A 125 12.29 0.42 6.12
N ALA A 126 11.01 0.64 5.78
CA ALA A 126 10.51 0.45 4.43
C ALA A 126 11.26 1.29 3.40
N ARG A 127 11.52 2.57 3.72
CA ARG A 127 12.32 3.46 2.86
C ARG A 127 13.74 2.94 2.69
N ALA A 128 14.38 2.52 3.78
CA ALA A 128 15.76 2.00 3.75
C ALA A 128 15.90 0.73 2.90
N THR A 129 14.83 -0.06 2.78
CA THR A 129 14.77 -1.27 1.93
C THR A 129 14.28 -0.99 0.50
N GLY A 130 14.12 0.27 0.12
CA GLY A 130 13.82 0.68 -1.26
C GLY A 130 12.34 0.92 -1.57
N SER A 131 11.46 0.91 -0.57
CA SER A 131 10.05 1.28 -0.81
C SER A 131 9.92 2.74 -1.21
N THR A 132 9.09 2.99 -2.21
CA THR A 132 8.71 4.34 -2.66
C THR A 132 7.34 4.74 -2.18
N ARG A 133 6.51 3.76 -1.78
CA ARG A 133 5.17 3.95 -1.21
C ARG A 133 5.03 3.22 0.10
N PHE A 134 4.37 3.84 1.06
CA PHE A 134 4.02 3.24 2.34
C PHE A 134 2.50 3.24 2.51
N CYS A 135 1.92 2.04 2.57
CA CYS A 135 0.50 1.81 2.72
C CYS A 135 0.17 1.53 4.18
N MET A 136 -0.86 2.18 4.71
CA MET A 136 -1.31 2.03 6.09
C MET A 136 -2.76 1.55 6.12
N GLY A 137 -2.99 0.36 6.67
CA GLY A 137 -4.32 -0.25 6.74
C GLY A 137 -4.83 -0.34 8.17
N ALA A 138 -6.12 -0.03 8.40
CA ALA A 138 -6.77 -0.21 9.67
C ALA A 138 -8.05 -1.05 9.54
N ALA A 139 -8.22 -2.02 10.41
CA ALA A 139 -9.42 -2.87 10.48
C ALA A 139 -10.59 -2.09 11.07
N TRP A 140 -11.17 -1.18 10.29
CA TRP A 140 -12.31 -0.34 10.64
C TRP A 140 -13.45 -0.45 9.62
N ARG A 141 -14.67 -0.23 10.10
CA ARG A 141 -15.79 0.12 9.22
C ARG A 141 -15.58 1.52 8.64
N ASN A 142 -15.23 2.47 9.51
CA ASN A 142 -14.88 3.84 9.22
C ASN A 142 -14.01 4.39 10.36
N PRO A 143 -13.11 5.35 10.13
CA PRO A 143 -12.36 5.99 11.18
C PRO A 143 -13.30 6.81 12.07
N ARG A 144 -13.04 6.79 13.38
CA ARG A 144 -13.80 7.63 14.32
C ARG A 144 -13.20 9.03 14.33
N GLU A 145 -14.03 10.05 14.57
CA GLU A 145 -13.57 11.44 14.63
C GLU A 145 -12.41 11.67 15.61
N ARG A 146 -12.43 10.98 16.75
CA ARG A 146 -11.35 11.04 17.75
C ARG A 146 -10.03 10.46 17.28
N ASP A 147 -10.04 9.54 16.29
CA ASP A 147 -8.86 8.86 15.77
C ASP A 147 -8.28 9.62 14.56
N MET A 148 -9.08 10.49 13.91
CA MET A 148 -8.67 11.25 12.72
C MET A 148 -7.43 12.12 12.93
N PRO A 149 -7.24 12.86 14.04
CA PRO A 149 -6.02 13.63 14.27
C PRO A 149 -4.76 12.77 14.22
N TYR A 150 -4.79 11.57 14.83
CA TYR A 150 -3.66 10.63 14.81
C TYR A 150 -3.36 10.12 13.41
N VAL A 151 -4.40 9.79 12.65
CA VAL A 151 -4.27 9.32 11.26
C VAL A 151 -3.69 10.42 10.37
N ILE A 152 -4.15 11.66 10.54
CA ILE A 152 -3.65 12.83 9.82
C ILE A 152 -2.16 13.05 10.11
N ASP A 153 -1.74 12.94 11.37
CA ASP A 153 -0.35 13.09 11.75
C ASP A 153 0.51 11.95 11.21
N MET A 154 0.01 10.70 11.19
CA MET A 154 0.70 9.58 10.52
C MET A 154 0.95 9.88 9.04
N VAL A 155 -0.04 10.41 8.31
CA VAL A 155 0.12 10.80 6.89
C VAL A 155 1.22 11.84 6.73
N LYS A 156 1.17 12.93 7.51
CA LYS A 156 2.15 14.01 7.44
C LYS A 156 3.58 13.52 7.71
N GLU A 157 3.75 12.73 8.76
CA GLU A 157 5.05 12.21 9.16
C GLU A 157 5.63 11.25 8.12
N VAL A 158 4.83 10.31 7.61
CA VAL A 158 5.28 9.40 6.55
C VAL A 158 5.59 10.16 5.27
N LYS A 159 4.78 11.16 4.91
CA LYS A 159 5.04 12.04 3.75
C LYS A 159 6.34 12.83 3.91
N SER A 160 6.66 13.29 5.10
CA SER A 160 7.92 14.01 5.39
C SER A 160 9.17 13.17 5.14
N LEU A 161 9.04 11.83 5.17
CA LEU A 161 10.11 10.90 4.82
C LEU A 161 10.34 10.79 3.31
N GLY A 162 9.55 11.47 2.46
CA GLY A 162 9.63 11.40 1.00
C GLY A 162 9.01 10.15 0.40
N LEU A 163 8.14 9.45 1.15
CA LEU A 163 7.36 8.32 0.65
C LEU A 163 6.03 8.81 0.08
N GLU A 164 5.52 8.16 -0.95
CA GLU A 164 4.09 8.24 -1.26
C GLU A 164 3.29 7.57 -0.16
N THR A 165 2.14 8.15 0.18
CA THR A 165 1.26 7.64 1.22
C THR A 165 0.00 7.02 0.63
N CYS A 166 -0.38 5.86 1.14
CA CYS A 166 -1.63 5.18 0.80
C CYS A 166 -2.33 4.74 2.08
N MET A 167 -3.66 4.88 2.13
CA MET A 167 -4.45 4.45 3.27
C MET A 167 -5.64 3.59 2.88
N THR A 168 -6.00 2.66 3.78
CA THR A 168 -7.21 1.85 3.75
C THR A 168 -7.83 1.88 5.15
N LEU A 169 -8.86 2.70 5.35
CA LEU A 169 -9.45 2.96 6.66
C LEU A 169 -10.94 2.56 6.75
N GLY A 170 -11.44 1.88 5.73
CA GLY A 170 -12.87 1.63 5.57
C GLY A 170 -13.57 2.77 4.84
N MET A 171 -14.84 3.05 5.17
CA MET A 171 -15.62 4.13 4.56
C MET A 171 -15.18 5.50 5.09
N LEU A 172 -15.20 6.51 4.24
CA LEU A 172 -14.90 7.89 4.60
C LEU A 172 -16.12 8.80 4.39
N THR A 173 -16.25 9.78 5.26
CA THR A 173 -17.05 10.96 4.95
C THR A 173 -16.26 11.89 4.02
N ARG A 174 -16.98 12.79 3.34
CA ARG A 174 -16.36 13.82 2.50
C ARG A 174 -15.34 14.67 3.27
N ASP A 175 -15.67 15.08 4.48
CA ASP A 175 -14.80 15.92 5.31
C ASP A 175 -13.53 15.18 5.73
N GLN A 176 -13.64 13.89 6.05
CA GLN A 176 -12.50 13.02 6.34
C GLN A 176 -11.60 12.85 5.12
N ALA A 177 -12.17 12.65 3.93
CA ALA A 177 -11.41 12.55 2.68
C ALA A 177 -10.65 13.87 2.37
N ILE A 178 -11.31 15.02 2.54
CA ILE A 178 -10.70 16.35 2.39
C ILE A 178 -9.55 16.54 3.38
N ALA A 179 -9.76 16.19 4.66
CA ALA A 179 -8.75 16.34 5.70
C ALA A 179 -7.50 15.48 5.41
N LEU A 180 -7.69 14.22 4.96
CA LEU A 180 -6.60 13.34 4.56
C LEU A 180 -5.84 13.89 3.35
N LYS A 181 -6.55 14.40 2.34
CA LYS A 181 -5.93 15.05 1.17
C LYS A 181 -5.11 16.26 1.56
N GLN A 182 -5.62 17.11 2.45
CA GLN A 182 -4.91 18.28 2.96
C GLN A 182 -3.67 17.90 3.80
N ALA A 183 -3.70 16.74 4.47
CA ALA A 183 -2.55 16.18 5.17
C ALA A 183 -1.43 15.67 4.23
N GLY A 184 -1.72 15.54 2.92
CA GLY A 184 -0.78 15.06 1.92
C GLY A 184 -0.96 13.60 1.52
N LEU A 185 -2.13 12.99 1.82
CA LEU A 185 -2.42 11.63 1.35
C LEU A 185 -2.45 11.59 -0.18
N ASP A 186 -1.66 10.69 -0.76
CA ASP A 186 -1.58 10.53 -2.22
C ASP A 186 -2.66 9.59 -2.73
N TYR A 187 -2.91 8.47 -2.05
CA TYR A 187 -3.84 7.42 -2.48
C TYR A 187 -4.73 6.94 -1.34
N TYR A 188 -5.99 6.72 -1.66
CA TYR A 188 -6.91 6.01 -0.78
C TYR A 188 -7.37 4.73 -1.46
N ASN A 189 -7.16 3.58 -0.81
CA ASN A 189 -7.60 2.30 -1.33
C ASN A 189 -8.95 1.92 -0.72
N HIS A 190 -9.95 1.67 -1.57
CA HIS A 190 -11.28 1.24 -1.17
C HIS A 190 -11.81 0.22 -2.16
N ASN A 191 -12.00 -1.03 -1.70
CA ASN A 191 -12.39 -2.13 -2.56
C ASN A 191 -13.90 -2.19 -2.73
N LEU A 192 -14.37 -2.54 -3.93
CA LEU A 192 -15.77 -2.88 -4.17
C LEU A 192 -16.10 -4.30 -3.72
N ASP A 193 -15.08 -5.14 -3.56
CA ASP A 193 -15.11 -6.52 -3.04
C ASP A 193 -15.74 -7.54 -4.01
N THR A 194 -16.90 -7.28 -4.58
CA THR A 194 -17.61 -8.15 -5.53
C THR A 194 -18.58 -7.33 -6.38
N SER A 195 -19.36 -7.98 -7.26
CA SER A 195 -20.39 -7.31 -8.06
C SER A 195 -21.57 -6.84 -7.19
N PRO A 196 -22.35 -5.83 -7.65
CA PRO A 196 -23.51 -5.34 -6.93
C PRO A 196 -24.54 -6.43 -6.61
N GLU A 197 -24.74 -7.34 -7.55
CA GLU A 197 -25.75 -8.42 -7.44
C GLU A 197 -25.37 -9.44 -6.37
N TYR A 198 -24.07 -9.68 -6.19
CA TYR A 198 -23.55 -10.69 -5.25
C TYR A 198 -23.12 -10.09 -3.92
N TYR A 199 -23.22 -8.76 -3.76
CA TYR A 199 -22.67 -8.06 -2.61
C TYR A 199 -23.29 -8.51 -1.28
N GLY A 200 -24.62 -8.70 -1.26
CA GLY A 200 -25.36 -9.11 -0.07
C GLY A 200 -25.03 -10.52 0.43
N ASP A 201 -24.51 -11.39 -0.44
CA ASP A 201 -24.08 -12.75 -0.07
C ASP A 201 -22.71 -12.76 0.63
N ILE A 202 -21.91 -11.72 0.40
CA ILE A 202 -20.54 -11.62 0.92
C ILE A 202 -20.48 -10.69 2.13
N ILE A 203 -21.27 -9.61 2.15
CA ILE A 203 -21.25 -8.58 3.20
C ILE A 203 -22.67 -8.14 3.49
N THR A 204 -23.13 -8.28 4.74
CA THR A 204 -24.48 -7.87 5.16
C THR A 204 -24.50 -6.62 6.03
N THR A 205 -23.36 -6.20 6.55
CA THR A 205 -23.22 -5.06 7.48
C THR A 205 -23.19 -3.69 6.82
N ARG A 206 -23.10 -3.65 5.48
CA ARG A 206 -23.14 -2.44 4.65
C ARG A 206 -23.61 -2.79 3.24
N THR A 207 -23.94 -1.78 2.45
CA THR A 207 -24.38 -1.93 1.07
C THR A 207 -23.25 -1.67 0.05
N TYR A 208 -23.47 -2.08 -1.19
CA TYR A 208 -22.58 -1.73 -2.30
C TYR A 208 -22.54 -0.21 -2.52
N GLN A 209 -23.67 0.49 -2.30
CA GLN A 209 -23.74 1.94 -2.42
C GLN A 209 -22.86 2.65 -1.39
N ASP A 210 -22.76 2.15 -0.15
CA ASP A 210 -21.83 2.71 0.86
C ASP A 210 -20.37 2.68 0.39
N ARG A 211 -20.00 1.72 -0.49
CA ARG A 211 -18.66 1.67 -1.11
C ARG A 211 -18.51 2.75 -2.16
N LEU A 212 -19.51 2.91 -3.03
CA LEU A 212 -19.50 3.93 -4.07
C LEU A 212 -19.48 5.34 -3.49
N ASP A 213 -20.20 5.58 -2.40
CA ASP A 213 -20.25 6.89 -1.73
C ASP A 213 -18.88 7.30 -1.14
N THR A 214 -18.01 6.32 -0.86
CA THR A 214 -16.63 6.59 -0.40
C THR A 214 -15.69 6.91 -1.55
N LEU A 215 -15.92 6.34 -2.74
CA LEU A 215 -15.10 6.53 -3.95
C LEU A 215 -15.44 7.84 -4.66
#